data_45fba5128b96dfd64b3276992d1d6661
#
_entry.id   45fba5128b96dfd64b3276992d1d6661
#
_cell.length_a   1.000
_cell.length_b   1.000
_cell.length_c   1.000
_cell.angle_alpha   90.00
_cell.angle_beta   90.00
_cell.angle_gamma   90.00
#
_symmetry.space_group_name_H-M   'P 1'
#
loop_
_entity.id
_entity.type
_entity.pdbx_description
1 polymer ?
#
loop_
_entity_poly.entity_id
_entity_poly.type
_entity_poly.pdbx_seq_one_letter_code
_entity_poly.pdbx_strand_id
1 'polypeptide(L)'
;MAHVLDHRQIADEMGIFFIDADVGAGLPIWLPNGVVIRDQLEAFMRELERRRGYQRVVSPHLAKRSLYEKSGHLQFYQEDMYPAMRADGDEFFLRPMNCPHHHKIFASRPRSYRELPLRLAEYGQVYRHERSGALRGLSRVRGLCQNDAHIYVDPDQALAEIGNVLDLHEECYRRLGLSGFAYRLSLSESENGDPLWRVGEELLRKALKDRGLSYVEAVGEAAFYGPKIDVQMRLADGREESIASLQLDLFSADRFGLEFVSPSGERRRPWIIHRAPLGSHERFVAILLEMSAGRLPGWLAPVQLAILPMSEAERSLAEALAADLHQKGVRVQVDRSLGSLGKRLRELHKLRPLARVVVGQKERESLRVGLEFRDVVVECGVDEIFVKLQERLRPPLDLGD
;
A
#
# COMPACT_ATOMS: atom_id res chain seq x y z
N MET A 1 -0.22 -2.75 -31.06
CA MET A 1 -0.18 -2.28 -29.65
C MET A 1 -0.62 -3.47 -28.81
N ALA A 2 0.21 -3.92 -27.88
CA ALA A 2 -0.20 -4.99 -26.95
C ALA A 2 -1.41 -4.45 -26.14
N HIS A 3 -2.45 -5.24 -26.03
CA HIS A 3 -3.63 -4.92 -25.24
C HIS A 3 -3.18 -4.82 -23.78
N VAL A 4 -3.02 -3.61 -23.23
CA VAL A 4 -2.72 -3.42 -21.82
C VAL A 4 -3.96 -3.85 -21.04
N LEU A 5 -3.84 -4.92 -20.27
CA LEU A 5 -4.93 -5.43 -19.45
C LEU A 5 -5.17 -4.45 -18.29
N ASP A 6 -6.40 -3.98 -18.17
CA ASP A 6 -6.86 -3.18 -17.03
C ASP A 6 -6.89 -4.02 -15.76
N HIS A 7 -6.50 -3.43 -14.61
CA HIS A 7 -6.50 -4.12 -13.32
C HIS A 7 -7.85 -4.77 -12.96
N ARG A 8 -8.98 -4.23 -13.45
CA ARG A 8 -10.32 -4.81 -13.21
C ARG A 8 -10.48 -6.17 -13.87
N GLN A 9 -10.01 -6.32 -15.12
CA GLN A 9 -10.04 -7.60 -15.81
C GLN A 9 -9.10 -8.63 -15.15
N ILE A 10 -7.89 -8.19 -14.81
CA ILE A 10 -6.91 -9.02 -14.10
C ILE A 10 -7.49 -9.49 -12.75
N ALA A 11 -8.10 -8.57 -12.01
CA ALA A 11 -8.66 -8.84 -10.70
C ALA A 11 -9.86 -9.80 -10.76
N ASP A 12 -10.72 -9.67 -11.77
CA ASP A 12 -11.83 -10.60 -12.01
C ASP A 12 -11.31 -12.01 -12.28
N GLU A 13 -10.34 -12.16 -13.20
CA GLU A 13 -9.72 -13.44 -13.51
C GLU A 13 -9.02 -14.10 -12.32
N MET A 14 -8.35 -13.31 -11.49
CA MET A 14 -7.59 -13.77 -10.32
C MET A 14 -8.45 -13.89 -9.04
N GLY A 15 -9.68 -13.41 -9.03
CA GLY A 15 -10.53 -13.39 -7.84
C GLY A 15 -9.98 -12.46 -6.76
N ILE A 16 -9.65 -11.21 -7.09
CA ILE A 16 -9.02 -10.23 -6.19
C ILE A 16 -10.06 -9.41 -5.43
N PHE A 17 -11.01 -8.81 -6.14
CA PHE A 17 -12.08 -7.98 -5.57
C PHE A 17 -13.28 -7.92 -6.50
N PHE A 18 -14.40 -7.45 -5.97
CA PHE A 18 -15.55 -7.03 -6.76
C PHE A 18 -16.24 -5.84 -6.09
N ILE A 19 -17.13 -5.19 -6.83
CA ILE A 19 -17.97 -4.10 -6.33
C ILE A 19 -19.42 -4.56 -6.44
N ASP A 20 -20.12 -4.57 -5.33
CA ASP A 20 -21.52 -4.96 -5.24
C ASP A 20 -22.43 -3.72 -5.26
N ALA A 21 -23.57 -3.81 -5.91
CA ALA A 21 -24.52 -2.71 -6.03
C ALA A 21 -25.17 -2.33 -4.70
N ASP A 22 -25.44 -3.32 -3.83
CA ASP A 22 -26.08 -3.11 -2.53
C ASP A 22 -25.07 -2.55 -1.51
N VAL A 23 -23.78 -2.88 -1.65
CA VAL A 23 -22.70 -2.30 -0.84
C VAL A 23 -22.39 -0.88 -1.29
N GLY A 24 -22.37 -0.63 -2.60
CA GLY A 24 -22.22 0.69 -3.18
C GLY A 24 -20.97 0.90 -4.03
N ALA A 25 -21.12 1.81 -4.99
CA ALA A 25 -20.03 2.13 -5.93
C ALA A 25 -18.81 2.73 -5.19
N GLY A 26 -17.62 2.25 -5.56
CA GLY A 26 -16.36 2.70 -4.95
C GLY A 26 -16.07 2.10 -3.57
N LEU A 27 -16.81 1.07 -3.17
CA LEU A 27 -16.59 0.31 -1.93
C LEU A 27 -16.21 -1.14 -2.31
N PRO A 28 -14.92 -1.42 -2.58
CA PRO A 28 -14.50 -2.73 -3.03
C PRO A 28 -14.61 -3.78 -1.92
N ILE A 29 -15.17 -4.93 -2.27
CA ILE A 29 -15.15 -6.13 -1.44
C ILE A 29 -13.94 -6.95 -1.86
N TRP A 30 -13.00 -7.16 -0.95
CA TRP A 30 -11.82 -7.94 -1.20
C TRP A 30 -12.10 -9.43 -1.07
N LEU A 31 -11.75 -10.19 -2.10
CA LEU A 31 -11.84 -11.64 -2.11
C LEU A 31 -10.57 -12.27 -1.48
N PRO A 32 -10.56 -13.58 -1.16
CA PRO A 32 -9.45 -14.22 -0.48
C PRO A 32 -8.08 -13.95 -1.12
N ASN A 33 -7.99 -14.02 -2.47
CA ASN A 33 -6.74 -13.74 -3.18
C ASN A 33 -6.28 -12.28 -3.04
N GLY A 34 -7.23 -11.35 -2.99
CA GLY A 34 -6.93 -9.93 -2.77
C GLY A 34 -6.47 -9.66 -1.34
N VAL A 35 -7.08 -10.33 -0.36
CA VAL A 35 -6.66 -10.24 1.05
C VAL A 35 -5.23 -10.74 1.22
N VAL A 36 -4.85 -11.84 0.56
CA VAL A 36 -3.46 -12.33 0.57
C VAL A 36 -2.48 -11.24 0.11
N ILE A 37 -2.77 -10.56 -1.00
CA ILE A 37 -1.89 -9.49 -1.51
C ILE A 37 -1.76 -8.37 -0.48
N ARG A 38 -2.87 -7.92 0.11
CA ARG A 38 -2.88 -6.87 1.15
C ARG A 38 -2.07 -7.27 2.37
N ASP A 39 -2.31 -8.46 2.90
CA ASP A 39 -1.64 -8.96 4.11
C ASP A 39 -0.12 -9.06 3.91
N GLN A 40 0.32 -9.53 2.73
CA GLN A 40 1.73 -9.62 2.39
C GLN A 40 2.37 -8.22 2.25
N LEU A 41 1.71 -7.26 1.61
CA LEU A 41 2.18 -5.88 1.52
C LEU A 41 2.26 -5.24 2.91
N GLU A 42 1.25 -5.45 3.75
CA GLU A 42 1.25 -4.94 5.11
C GLU A 42 2.37 -5.56 5.94
N ALA A 43 2.57 -6.87 5.87
CA ALA A 43 3.64 -7.56 6.60
C ALA A 43 5.02 -7.05 6.19
N PHE A 44 5.23 -6.87 4.88
CA PHE A 44 6.46 -6.30 4.32
C PHE A 44 6.73 -4.88 4.85
N MET A 45 5.75 -3.99 4.74
CA MET A 45 5.92 -2.61 5.20
C MET A 45 6.06 -2.50 6.71
N ARG A 46 5.32 -3.30 7.48
CA ARG A 46 5.45 -3.36 8.94
C ARG A 46 6.89 -3.66 9.37
N GLU A 47 7.55 -4.55 8.67
CA GLU A 47 8.94 -4.88 8.99
C GLU A 47 9.90 -3.74 8.61
N LEU A 48 9.74 -3.10 7.45
CA LEU A 48 10.52 -1.92 7.07
C LEU A 48 10.33 -0.76 8.06
N GLU A 49 9.09 -0.53 8.48
CA GLU A 49 8.73 0.50 9.46
C GLU A 49 9.29 0.20 10.84
N ARG A 50 9.18 -1.05 11.31
CA ARG A 50 9.73 -1.49 12.60
C ARG A 50 11.25 -1.25 12.67
N ARG A 51 12.00 -1.60 11.62
CA ARG A 51 13.46 -1.35 11.52
C ARG A 51 13.81 0.13 11.62
N ARG A 52 12.88 1.03 11.25
CA ARG A 52 13.03 2.48 11.30
C ARG A 52 12.38 3.15 12.51
N GLY A 53 11.97 2.36 13.53
CA GLY A 53 11.43 2.86 14.79
C GLY A 53 10.02 3.44 14.70
N TYR A 54 9.22 3.07 13.70
CA TYR A 54 7.79 3.43 13.67
C TYR A 54 7.01 2.64 14.72
N GLN A 55 6.09 3.33 15.38
CA GLN A 55 5.18 2.79 16.38
C GLN A 55 3.77 2.67 15.77
N ARG A 56 3.23 1.45 15.80
CA ARG A 56 1.89 1.22 15.25
C ARG A 56 0.81 1.67 16.21
N VAL A 57 -0.19 2.32 15.65
CA VAL A 57 -1.41 2.74 16.33
C VAL A 57 -2.64 2.27 15.54
N VAL A 58 -3.80 2.28 16.19
CA VAL A 58 -5.11 2.04 15.58
C VAL A 58 -6.07 3.06 16.13
N SER A 59 -6.79 3.75 15.28
CA SER A 59 -7.74 4.78 15.66
C SER A 59 -9.14 4.54 15.10
N PRO A 60 -10.20 5.07 15.72
CA PRO A 60 -11.58 4.88 15.28
C PRO A 60 -11.84 5.46 13.88
N HIS A 61 -12.79 4.88 13.14
CA HIS A 61 -13.22 5.37 11.84
C HIS A 61 -14.16 6.59 11.93
N LEU A 62 -14.70 6.85 13.11
CA LEU A 62 -15.64 7.93 13.38
C LEU A 62 -15.04 8.91 14.38
N ALA A 63 -15.36 10.19 14.21
CA ALA A 63 -15.09 11.21 15.21
C ALA A 63 -16.19 12.28 15.21
N LYS A 64 -16.29 12.99 16.34
CA LYS A 64 -17.22 14.09 16.49
C LYS A 64 -16.84 15.27 15.58
N ARG A 65 -17.82 16.08 15.20
CA ARG A 65 -17.70 17.30 14.42
C ARG A 65 -16.55 18.19 14.89
N SER A 66 -16.41 18.38 16.19
CA SER A 66 -15.40 19.25 16.80
C SER A 66 -13.95 18.88 16.45
N LEU A 67 -13.67 17.59 16.20
CA LEU A 67 -12.33 17.17 15.75
C LEU A 67 -12.02 17.69 14.35
N TYR A 68 -13.01 17.62 13.43
CA TYR A 68 -12.86 18.07 12.05
C TYR A 68 -12.97 19.57 11.85
N GLU A 69 -13.66 20.28 12.75
CA GLU A 69 -13.58 21.73 12.86
C GLU A 69 -12.17 22.16 13.28
N LYS A 70 -11.65 21.55 14.35
CA LYS A 70 -10.30 21.86 14.85
C LYS A 70 -9.21 21.61 13.83
N SER A 71 -9.31 20.52 13.06
CA SER A 71 -8.32 20.17 12.03
C SER A 71 -8.47 20.96 10.73
N GLY A 72 -9.55 21.71 10.55
CA GLY A 72 -9.85 22.48 9.34
C GLY A 72 -10.47 21.63 8.20
N HIS A 73 -10.72 20.33 8.38
CA HIS A 73 -11.33 19.52 7.34
C HIS A 73 -12.71 19.99 6.92
N LEU A 74 -13.55 20.43 7.85
CA LEU A 74 -14.87 21.00 7.53
C LEU A 74 -14.79 22.33 6.78
N GLN A 75 -13.68 23.06 6.88
CA GLN A 75 -13.46 24.31 6.16
C GLN A 75 -12.92 24.11 4.74
N PHE A 76 -11.97 23.17 4.57
CA PHE A 76 -11.19 23.05 3.34
C PHE A 76 -11.41 21.75 2.57
N TYR A 77 -12.12 20.76 3.16
CA TYR A 77 -12.25 19.42 2.60
C TYR A 77 -13.68 18.84 2.72
N GLN A 78 -14.66 19.67 3.04
CA GLN A 78 -16.03 19.25 3.34
C GLN A 78 -16.71 18.54 2.14
N GLU A 79 -16.44 18.95 0.91
CA GLU A 79 -17.04 18.38 -0.29
C GLU A 79 -16.68 16.89 -0.50
N ASP A 80 -15.49 16.50 -0.02
CA ASP A 80 -14.98 15.13 -0.12
C ASP A 80 -15.30 14.28 1.13
N MET A 81 -16.02 14.83 2.11
CA MET A 81 -16.45 14.10 3.31
C MET A 81 -17.84 13.51 3.13
N TYR A 82 -18.06 12.30 3.67
CA TYR A 82 -19.42 11.80 3.84
C TYR A 82 -20.23 12.71 4.77
N PRO A 83 -21.57 12.85 4.57
CA PRO A 83 -22.42 13.63 5.43
C PRO A 83 -22.34 13.16 6.88
N ALA A 84 -22.59 14.09 7.81
CA ALA A 84 -22.62 13.78 9.24
C ALA A 84 -23.72 12.76 9.57
N MET A 85 -23.40 11.85 10.47
CA MET A 85 -24.34 10.97 11.15
C MET A 85 -24.69 11.57 12.51
N ARG A 86 -25.97 11.54 12.89
CA ARG A 86 -26.44 12.02 14.18
C ARG A 86 -26.72 10.88 15.13
N ALA A 87 -26.12 10.94 16.31
CA ALA A 87 -26.32 9.98 17.39
C ALA A 87 -26.16 10.69 18.75
N ASP A 88 -27.06 10.42 19.68
CA ASP A 88 -27.02 10.92 21.06
C ASP A 88 -26.84 12.45 21.20
N GLY A 89 -27.38 13.23 20.25
CA GLY A 89 -27.25 14.68 20.21
C GLY A 89 -25.95 15.22 19.63
N ASP A 90 -25.03 14.35 19.25
CA ASP A 90 -23.76 14.67 18.59
C ASP A 90 -23.81 14.42 17.07
N GLU A 91 -22.94 15.11 16.34
CA GLU A 91 -22.67 14.82 14.92
C GLU A 91 -21.31 14.11 14.79
N PHE A 92 -21.33 12.98 14.10
CA PHE A 92 -20.15 12.16 13.79
C PHE A 92 -19.90 12.14 12.30
N PHE A 93 -18.64 12.08 11.90
CA PHE A 93 -18.22 11.94 10.51
C PHE A 93 -17.35 10.69 10.34
N LEU A 94 -17.46 10.03 9.19
CA LEU A 94 -16.45 9.08 8.74
C LEU A 94 -15.16 9.86 8.44
N ARG A 95 -14.03 9.35 8.89
CA ARG A 95 -12.74 10.02 8.70
C ARG A 95 -12.31 10.02 7.24
N PRO A 96 -11.99 11.18 6.62
CA PRO A 96 -11.40 11.24 5.29
C PRO A 96 -9.88 11.04 5.31
N MET A 97 -9.27 11.23 6.48
CA MET A 97 -7.81 11.15 6.76
C MET A 97 -7.57 10.70 8.20
N ASN A 98 -6.37 10.17 8.48
CA ASN A 98 -6.00 9.66 9.81
C ASN A 98 -5.37 10.75 10.71
N CYS A 99 -4.83 11.84 10.13
CA CYS A 99 -4.06 12.86 10.83
C CYS A 99 -4.73 13.42 12.10
N PRO A 100 -6.03 13.78 12.13
CA PRO A 100 -6.63 14.34 13.34
C PRO A 100 -6.56 13.39 14.54
N HIS A 101 -6.70 12.08 14.29
CA HIS A 101 -6.61 11.07 15.34
C HIS A 101 -5.18 10.92 15.87
N HIS A 102 -4.18 10.91 14.97
CA HIS A 102 -2.77 10.84 15.36
C HIS A 102 -2.34 12.07 16.15
N HIS A 103 -2.85 13.27 15.81
CA HIS A 103 -2.62 14.48 16.62
C HIS A 103 -3.19 14.33 18.03
N LYS A 104 -4.35 13.67 18.20
CA LYS A 104 -4.90 13.36 19.53
C LYS A 104 -4.02 12.35 20.29
N ILE A 105 -3.41 11.39 19.59
CA ILE A 105 -2.46 10.44 20.22
C ILE A 105 -1.20 11.19 20.68
N PHE A 106 -0.63 12.09 19.86
CA PHE A 106 0.49 12.92 20.29
C PHE A 106 0.13 13.73 21.52
N ALA A 107 -1.02 14.40 21.53
CA ALA A 107 -1.52 15.24 22.60
C ALA A 107 -1.98 14.50 23.87
N SER A 108 -2.01 13.16 23.86
CA SER A 108 -2.55 12.35 24.96
C SER A 108 -1.73 12.47 26.26
N ARG A 109 -0.50 12.92 26.19
CA ARG A 109 0.41 13.18 27.32
C ARG A 109 1.46 14.23 26.96
N PRO A 110 2.11 14.87 27.95
CA PRO A 110 3.26 15.74 27.71
C PRO A 110 4.37 15.03 26.93
N ARG A 111 5.03 15.75 26.02
CA ARG A 111 6.12 15.24 25.19
C ARG A 111 7.44 15.95 25.49
N SER A 112 8.53 15.22 25.34
CA SER A 112 9.90 15.74 25.47
C SER A 112 10.63 15.60 24.13
N TYR A 113 11.60 16.47 23.86
CA TYR A 113 12.51 16.37 22.71
C TYR A 113 13.18 15.00 22.58
N ARG A 114 13.36 14.28 23.70
CA ARG A 114 13.95 12.92 23.71
C ARG A 114 13.08 11.87 23.04
N GLU A 115 11.81 12.15 22.85
CA GLU A 115 10.85 11.29 22.18
C GLU A 115 10.74 11.59 20.68
N LEU A 116 11.36 12.67 20.21
CA LEU A 116 11.33 13.08 18.81
C LEU A 116 12.57 12.59 18.05
N PRO A 117 12.41 12.18 16.80
CA PRO A 117 11.17 12.10 16.03
C PRO A 117 10.25 10.97 16.52
N LEU A 118 8.97 11.30 16.79
CA LEU A 118 7.94 10.32 17.13
C LEU A 118 7.19 9.90 15.85
N ARG A 119 7.34 8.65 15.42
CA ARG A 119 6.78 8.11 14.19
C ARG A 119 5.58 7.20 14.50
N LEU A 120 4.35 7.69 14.24
CA LEU A 120 3.11 6.94 14.45
C LEU A 120 2.60 6.43 13.10
N ALA A 121 2.45 5.11 12.94
CA ALA A 121 2.01 4.47 11.71
C ALA A 121 0.68 3.73 11.88
N GLU A 122 -0.19 3.81 10.89
CA GLU A 122 -1.48 3.13 10.86
C GLU A 122 -1.81 2.63 9.45
N TYR A 123 -2.32 1.41 9.32
CA TYR A 123 -3.08 0.98 8.16
C TYR A 123 -4.50 1.47 8.34
N GLY A 124 -4.71 2.74 7.98
CA GLY A 124 -5.91 3.48 8.33
C GLY A 124 -6.98 3.40 7.25
N GLN A 125 -8.12 2.78 7.58
CA GLN A 125 -9.29 2.82 6.70
C GLN A 125 -9.91 4.21 6.76
N VAL A 126 -10.02 4.87 5.59
CA VAL A 126 -10.60 6.20 5.42
C VAL A 126 -11.69 6.19 4.35
N TYR A 127 -12.56 7.21 4.37
CA TYR A 127 -13.72 7.28 3.50
C TYR A 127 -13.83 8.66 2.86
N ARG A 128 -13.94 8.71 1.53
CA ARG A 128 -14.05 9.94 0.76
C ARG A 128 -15.28 9.90 -0.14
N HIS A 129 -16.07 10.95 -0.11
CA HIS A 129 -17.28 11.07 -0.95
C HIS A 129 -16.90 11.46 -2.39
N GLU A 130 -16.17 10.56 -3.04
CA GLU A 130 -15.80 10.73 -4.45
C GLU A 130 -17.03 10.77 -5.36
N ARG A 131 -17.04 11.67 -6.34
CA ARG A 131 -18.10 11.74 -7.34
C ARG A 131 -18.16 10.45 -8.15
N SER A 132 -19.37 9.96 -8.48
CA SER A 132 -19.56 8.68 -9.18
C SER A 132 -18.79 8.59 -10.49
N GLY A 133 -18.72 9.67 -11.27
CA GLY A 133 -17.98 9.72 -12.54
C GLY A 133 -16.45 9.67 -12.40
N ALA A 134 -15.92 9.86 -11.20
CA ALA A 134 -14.48 9.78 -10.92
C ALA A 134 -14.03 8.38 -10.51
N LEU A 135 -14.96 7.48 -10.16
CA LEU A 135 -14.64 6.14 -9.67
C LEU A 135 -14.04 5.26 -10.78
N ARG A 136 -12.95 4.52 -10.42
CA ARG A 136 -12.23 3.70 -11.39
C ARG A 136 -11.63 2.45 -10.75
N GLY A 137 -12.43 1.38 -10.66
CA GLY A 137 -11.98 0.11 -10.06
C GLY A 137 -11.35 0.33 -8.70
N LEU A 138 -10.11 -0.14 -8.50
CA LEU A 138 -9.30 0.13 -7.30
C LEU A 138 -8.50 1.44 -7.36
N SER A 139 -8.29 2.03 -8.53
CA SER A 139 -7.46 3.24 -8.67
C SER A 139 -8.09 4.46 -8.00
N ARG A 140 -9.43 4.54 -8.00
CA ARG A 140 -10.17 5.61 -7.32
C ARG A 140 -11.45 5.08 -6.71
N VAL A 141 -11.52 5.08 -5.39
CA VAL A 141 -12.53 4.43 -4.55
C VAL A 141 -13.05 5.38 -3.48
N ARG A 142 -14.16 5.03 -2.84
CA ARG A 142 -14.75 5.77 -1.72
C ARG A 142 -14.29 5.25 -0.35
N GLY A 143 -13.97 3.98 -0.25
CA GLY A 143 -13.38 3.36 0.94
C GLY A 143 -12.01 2.83 0.63
N LEU A 144 -10.97 3.30 1.33
CA LEU A 144 -9.58 2.95 1.08
C LEU A 144 -8.77 2.81 2.36
N CYS A 145 -7.80 1.90 2.34
CA CYS A 145 -6.86 1.71 3.44
C CYS A 145 -5.51 2.33 3.08
N GLN A 146 -5.07 3.31 3.86
CA GLN A 146 -3.79 3.98 3.64
C GLN A 146 -2.68 3.36 4.50
N ASN A 147 -1.50 3.16 3.90
CA ASN A 147 -0.26 2.92 4.63
C ASN A 147 0.28 4.26 5.16
N ASP A 148 -0.38 4.80 6.15
CA ASP A 148 -0.21 6.16 6.63
C ASP A 148 0.70 6.25 7.86
N ALA A 149 1.47 7.33 7.96
CA ALA A 149 2.13 7.69 9.20
C ALA A 149 2.30 9.20 9.34
N HIS A 150 2.34 9.62 10.61
CA HIS A 150 2.59 10.99 11.02
C HIS A 150 3.82 11.01 11.91
N ILE A 151 4.82 11.78 11.50
CA ILE A 151 6.11 11.88 12.17
C ILE A 151 6.20 13.28 12.77
N TYR A 152 6.25 13.33 14.08
CA TYR A 152 6.39 14.59 14.83
C TYR A 152 7.87 14.83 15.08
N VAL A 153 8.38 15.96 14.62
CA VAL A 153 9.79 16.30 14.67
C VAL A 153 10.03 17.67 15.31
N ASP A 154 11.16 17.84 15.96
CA ASP A 154 11.69 19.18 16.17
C ASP A 154 12.00 19.80 14.80
N PRO A 155 11.65 21.08 14.52
CA PRO A 155 11.99 21.74 13.26
C PRO A 155 13.44 21.55 12.82
N ASP A 156 14.37 21.52 13.78
CA ASP A 156 15.81 21.33 13.51
C ASP A 156 16.14 19.91 12.96
N GLN A 157 15.25 18.92 13.17
CA GLN A 157 15.39 17.55 12.67
C GLN A 157 14.65 17.31 11.34
N ALA A 158 13.83 18.26 10.88
CA ALA A 158 12.89 18.04 9.79
C ALA A 158 13.58 17.65 8.47
N LEU A 159 14.68 18.31 8.10
CA LEU A 159 15.41 17.98 6.86
C LEU A 159 15.93 16.54 6.86
N ALA A 160 16.53 16.10 7.95
CA ALA A 160 17.04 14.76 8.09
C ALA A 160 15.90 13.72 8.02
N GLU A 161 14.77 14.01 8.67
CA GLU A 161 13.64 13.08 8.71
C GLU A 161 12.88 13.02 7.38
N ILE A 162 12.72 14.13 6.65
CA ILE A 162 12.23 14.12 5.26
C ILE A 162 13.09 13.20 4.41
N GLY A 163 14.41 13.31 4.57
CA GLY A 163 15.33 12.44 3.90
C GLY A 163 15.15 10.96 4.22
N ASN A 164 14.99 10.60 5.49
CA ASN A 164 14.72 9.23 5.91
C ASN A 164 13.42 8.66 5.30
N VAL A 165 12.41 9.51 5.09
CA VAL A 165 11.17 9.12 4.43
C VAL A 165 11.39 8.88 2.92
N LEU A 166 12.17 9.74 2.24
CA LEU A 166 12.52 9.51 0.84
C LEU A 166 13.30 8.20 0.67
N ASP A 167 14.27 7.94 1.56
CA ASP A 167 15.04 6.69 1.57
C ASP A 167 14.13 5.46 1.81
N LEU A 168 13.10 5.58 2.67
CA LEU A 168 12.10 4.53 2.86
C LEU A 168 11.28 4.27 1.60
N HIS A 169 10.86 5.33 0.88
CA HIS A 169 10.12 5.20 -0.38
C HIS A 169 10.98 4.47 -1.43
N GLU A 170 12.21 4.89 -1.63
CA GLU A 170 13.12 4.27 -2.61
C GLU A 170 13.43 2.81 -2.25
N GLU A 171 13.71 2.51 -0.98
CA GLU A 171 13.90 1.13 -0.54
C GLU A 171 12.67 0.27 -0.78
N CYS A 172 11.48 0.78 -0.44
CA CYS A 172 10.23 0.07 -0.67
C CYS A 172 10.07 -0.29 -2.16
N TYR A 173 10.23 0.68 -3.06
CA TYR A 173 10.02 0.45 -4.49
C TYR A 173 11.09 -0.45 -5.10
N ARG A 174 12.34 -0.26 -4.76
CA ARG A 174 13.44 -1.14 -5.19
C ARG A 174 13.18 -2.60 -4.79
N ARG A 175 12.74 -2.82 -3.55
CA ARG A 175 12.43 -4.16 -3.04
C ARG A 175 11.19 -4.78 -3.69
N LEU A 176 10.24 -3.95 -4.10
CA LEU A 176 9.07 -4.38 -4.87
C LEU A 176 9.36 -4.57 -6.37
N GLY A 177 10.58 -4.26 -6.82
CA GLY A 177 10.96 -4.32 -8.23
C GLY A 177 10.32 -3.23 -9.08
N LEU A 178 9.86 -2.14 -8.47
CA LEU A 178 9.29 -1.00 -9.17
C LEU A 178 10.40 -0.06 -9.63
N SER A 179 10.31 0.38 -10.88
CA SER A 179 11.23 1.34 -11.49
C SER A 179 10.44 2.33 -12.36
N GLY A 180 11.10 3.41 -12.79
CA GLY A 180 10.46 4.40 -13.68
C GLY A 180 9.48 5.34 -12.97
N PHE A 181 9.65 5.55 -11.67
CA PHE A 181 8.94 6.60 -10.93
C PHE A 181 9.70 7.93 -10.99
N ALA A 182 8.97 9.02 -10.84
CA ALA A 182 9.49 10.39 -10.82
C ALA A 182 8.94 11.14 -9.60
N TYR A 183 9.62 12.19 -9.17
CA TYR A 183 9.16 13.04 -8.08
C TYR A 183 8.51 14.31 -8.61
N ARG A 184 7.43 14.73 -7.96
CA ARG A 184 6.78 16.02 -8.17
C ARG A 184 6.73 16.79 -6.86
N LEU A 185 7.35 17.97 -6.84
CA LEU A 185 7.26 18.89 -5.72
C LEU A 185 6.08 19.83 -5.96
N SER A 186 5.04 19.68 -5.16
CA SER A 186 3.80 20.45 -5.24
C SER A 186 3.86 21.64 -4.28
N LEU A 187 3.76 22.82 -4.85
CA LEU A 187 3.95 24.14 -4.23
C LEU A 187 2.61 24.87 -4.07
N SER A 188 2.57 25.86 -3.19
CA SER A 188 1.43 26.77 -3.06
C SER A 188 1.29 27.71 -4.27
N GLU A 189 0.06 28.13 -4.59
CA GLU A 189 -0.20 29.19 -5.59
C GLU A 189 0.18 30.59 -5.09
N SER A 190 0.25 30.80 -3.79
CA SER A 190 0.36 32.14 -3.21
C SER A 190 1.81 32.62 -3.13
N GLU A 191 2.20 33.55 -3.99
CA GLU A 191 3.48 34.27 -3.87
C GLU A 191 3.58 35.10 -2.57
N ASN A 192 2.45 35.45 -1.95
CA ASN A 192 2.35 36.25 -0.72
C ASN A 192 1.84 35.47 0.48
N GLY A 193 1.99 34.13 0.49
CA GLY A 193 1.58 33.28 1.58
C GLY A 193 2.42 33.46 2.88
N ASP A 194 1.97 32.79 3.94
CA ASP A 194 2.71 32.74 5.20
C ASP A 194 4.18 32.35 4.93
N PRO A 195 5.16 33.08 5.50
CA PRO A 195 6.59 32.79 5.34
C PRO A 195 6.98 31.33 5.61
N LEU A 196 6.24 30.63 6.47
CA LEU A 196 6.44 29.19 6.74
C LEU A 196 6.26 28.32 5.50
N TRP A 197 5.38 28.69 4.56
CA TRP A 197 5.24 27.95 3.29
C TRP A 197 6.56 27.90 2.53
N ARG A 198 7.21 29.04 2.37
CA ARG A 198 8.50 29.12 1.66
C ARG A 198 9.58 28.29 2.37
N VAL A 199 9.61 28.35 3.70
CA VAL A 199 10.53 27.51 4.48
C VAL A 199 10.30 26.03 4.22
N GLY A 200 9.04 25.59 4.23
CA GLY A 200 8.66 24.21 3.94
C GLY A 200 9.03 23.78 2.51
N GLU A 201 8.73 24.63 1.53
CA GLU A 201 9.05 24.36 0.11
C GLU A 201 10.56 24.26 -0.13
N GLU A 202 11.36 25.16 0.45
CA GLU A 202 12.82 25.13 0.37
C GLU A 202 13.40 23.88 1.04
N LEU A 203 12.82 23.47 2.17
CA LEU A 203 13.25 22.27 2.88
C LEU A 203 13.02 21.01 2.04
N LEU A 204 11.83 20.88 1.42
CA LEU A 204 11.53 19.75 0.52
C LEU A 204 12.43 19.76 -0.72
N ARG A 205 12.64 20.95 -1.31
CA ARG A 205 13.56 21.13 -2.45
C ARG A 205 14.99 20.72 -2.09
N LYS A 206 15.45 21.14 -0.92
CA LYS A 206 16.77 20.78 -0.40
C LYS A 206 16.89 19.28 -0.18
N ALA A 207 15.89 18.62 0.41
CA ALA A 207 15.91 17.20 0.66
C ALA A 207 16.02 16.37 -0.64
N LEU A 208 15.31 16.78 -1.71
CA LEU A 208 15.42 16.17 -3.04
C LEU A 208 16.81 16.37 -3.65
N LYS A 209 17.33 17.60 -3.60
CA LYS A 209 18.67 17.94 -4.14
C LYS A 209 19.78 17.20 -3.41
N ASP A 210 19.75 17.15 -2.09
CA ASP A 210 20.77 16.46 -1.27
C ASP A 210 20.88 14.96 -1.60
N ARG A 211 19.82 14.36 -2.16
CA ARG A 211 19.76 12.96 -2.61
C ARG A 211 19.96 12.77 -4.10
N GLY A 212 20.19 13.85 -4.84
CA GLY A 212 20.36 13.78 -6.30
C GLY A 212 19.09 13.33 -7.04
N LEU A 213 17.91 13.48 -6.42
CA LEU A 213 16.64 13.08 -7.00
C LEU A 213 16.14 14.13 -8.01
N SER A 214 15.85 13.70 -9.23
CA SER A 214 15.23 14.55 -10.24
C SER A 214 13.75 14.74 -9.95
N TYR A 215 13.26 15.97 -10.08
CA TYR A 215 11.86 16.30 -9.81
C TYR A 215 11.35 17.41 -10.74
N VAL A 216 10.03 17.50 -10.84
CA VAL A 216 9.32 18.63 -11.47
C VAL A 216 8.57 19.41 -10.40
N GLU A 217 8.43 20.71 -10.56
CA GLU A 217 7.62 21.56 -9.69
C GLU A 217 6.22 21.76 -10.28
N ALA A 218 5.20 21.69 -9.41
CA ALA A 218 3.81 21.91 -9.76
C ALA A 218 3.20 22.92 -8.78
N VAL A 219 2.93 24.11 -9.28
CA VAL A 219 2.32 25.20 -8.50
C VAL A 219 0.82 24.96 -8.39
N GLY A 220 0.24 25.19 -7.21
CA GLY A 220 -1.19 25.05 -6.95
C GLY A 220 -1.62 23.62 -6.54
N GLU A 221 -0.70 22.67 -6.44
CA GLU A 221 -1.02 21.30 -6.08
C GLU A 221 -0.67 20.92 -4.64
N ALA A 222 -0.26 21.89 -3.79
CA ALA A 222 0.04 21.65 -2.38
C ALA A 222 -1.23 21.25 -1.58
N ALA A 223 -1.02 20.59 -0.44
CA ALA A 223 -2.12 20.35 0.50
C ALA A 223 -2.49 21.64 1.24
N PHE A 224 -3.69 21.75 1.82
CA PHE A 224 -4.13 22.95 2.54
C PHE A 224 -3.33 23.24 3.84
N TYR A 225 -2.48 22.29 4.25
CA TYR A 225 -1.65 22.37 5.45
C TYR A 225 -0.14 22.37 5.16
N GLY A 226 0.28 22.30 3.91
CA GLY A 226 1.70 22.39 3.57
C GLY A 226 2.08 21.84 2.19
N PRO A 227 3.33 22.09 1.78
CA PRO A 227 3.89 21.57 0.54
C PRO A 227 4.10 20.07 0.60
N LYS A 228 4.17 19.43 -0.58
CA LYS A 228 4.31 17.97 -0.67
C LYS A 228 5.22 17.51 -1.80
N ILE A 229 5.80 16.33 -1.62
CA ILE A 229 6.45 15.56 -2.66
C ILE A 229 5.55 14.37 -3.00
N ASP A 230 5.11 14.28 -4.24
CA ASP A 230 4.37 13.14 -4.76
C ASP A 230 5.32 12.25 -5.57
N VAL A 231 5.21 10.94 -5.40
CA VAL A 231 5.88 9.96 -6.27
C VAL A 231 4.93 9.57 -7.38
N GLN A 232 5.31 9.86 -8.60
CA GLN A 232 4.53 9.59 -9.81
C GLN A 232 5.05 8.32 -10.49
N MET A 233 4.16 7.42 -10.85
CA MET A 233 4.47 6.22 -11.64
C MET A 233 3.82 6.35 -13.01
N ARG A 234 4.61 6.12 -14.06
CA ARG A 234 4.10 6.05 -15.42
C ARG A 234 3.66 4.63 -15.73
N LEU A 235 2.37 4.46 -15.96
CA LEU A 235 1.77 3.17 -16.28
C LEU A 235 2.04 2.76 -17.74
N ALA A 236 1.81 1.48 -18.07
CA ALA A 236 2.07 0.95 -19.41
C ALA A 236 1.21 1.59 -20.51
N ASP A 237 0.06 2.17 -20.18
CA ASP A 237 -0.80 2.93 -21.09
C ASP A 237 -0.39 4.40 -21.22
N GLY A 238 0.69 4.82 -20.57
CA GLY A 238 1.24 6.18 -20.61
C GLY A 238 0.62 7.15 -19.58
N ARG A 239 -0.40 6.73 -18.82
CA ARG A 239 -0.93 7.53 -17.70
C ARG A 239 0.08 7.66 -16.57
N GLU A 240 0.03 8.79 -15.88
CA GLU A 240 0.77 9.00 -14.62
C GLU A 240 -0.18 8.89 -13.43
N GLU A 241 0.23 8.11 -12.43
CA GLU A 241 -0.51 7.91 -11.18
C GLU A 241 0.39 8.21 -9.98
N SER A 242 -0.15 8.96 -9.02
CA SER A 242 0.55 9.17 -7.74
C SER A 242 0.46 7.92 -6.90
N ILE A 243 1.60 7.27 -6.65
CA ILE A 243 1.69 6.03 -5.86
C ILE A 243 1.93 6.30 -4.38
N ALA A 244 2.54 7.43 -4.06
CA ALA A 244 2.88 7.81 -2.69
C ALA A 244 2.96 9.32 -2.53
N SER A 245 2.96 9.79 -1.30
CA SER A 245 3.22 11.17 -0.96
C SER A 245 4.00 11.32 0.35
N LEU A 246 4.77 12.39 0.42
CA LEU A 246 5.36 12.96 1.62
C LEU A 246 4.89 14.41 1.70
N GLN A 247 4.31 14.82 2.83
CA GLN A 247 3.77 16.17 3.02
C GLN A 247 4.33 16.76 4.31
N LEU A 248 4.77 18.01 4.24
CA LEU A 248 5.26 18.73 5.40
C LEU A 248 4.18 19.67 5.94
N ASP A 249 3.60 19.32 7.06
CA ASP A 249 2.55 20.07 7.74
C ASP A 249 3.16 21.00 8.80
N LEU A 250 3.02 22.30 8.58
CA LEU A 250 3.56 23.35 9.41
C LEU A 250 2.50 24.01 10.30
N PHE A 251 1.22 23.69 10.11
CA PHE A 251 0.09 24.42 10.70
C PHE A 251 -0.77 23.60 11.67
N SER A 252 -0.87 22.27 11.50
CA SER A 252 -1.73 21.45 12.35
C SER A 252 -1.27 21.40 13.80
N ALA A 253 0.03 21.53 14.06
CA ALA A 253 0.53 21.60 15.42
C ALA A 253 -0.07 22.79 16.21
N ASP A 254 -0.20 23.97 15.57
CA ASP A 254 -0.87 25.13 16.15
C ASP A 254 -2.34 24.91 16.37
N ARG A 255 -3.06 24.40 15.36
CA ARG A 255 -4.49 24.12 15.43
C ARG A 255 -4.84 23.16 16.56
N PHE A 256 -4.00 22.16 16.81
CA PHE A 256 -4.21 21.15 17.86
C PHE A 256 -3.57 21.53 19.20
N GLY A 257 -2.75 22.61 19.25
CA GLY A 257 -1.99 23.00 20.44
C GLY A 257 -0.97 21.95 20.83
N LEU A 258 -0.30 21.33 19.83
CA LEU A 258 0.72 20.30 20.09
C LEU A 258 2.02 20.98 20.52
N GLU A 259 2.62 20.48 21.60
CA GLU A 259 3.86 21.02 22.14
C GLU A 259 4.75 19.91 22.67
N PHE A 260 6.06 20.15 22.66
CA PHE A 260 7.05 19.35 23.34
C PHE A 260 8.01 20.25 24.13
N VAL A 261 8.63 19.70 25.16
CA VAL A 261 9.64 20.38 25.96
C VAL A 261 11.01 20.19 25.31
N SER A 262 11.66 21.29 24.93
CA SER A 262 12.99 21.35 24.35
C SER A 262 14.10 21.04 25.38
N PRO A 263 15.37 20.85 24.96
CA PRO A 263 16.49 20.71 25.89
C PRO A 263 16.67 21.88 26.83
N SER A 264 16.28 23.12 26.42
CA SER A 264 16.32 24.32 27.25
C SER A 264 15.17 24.42 28.26
N GLY A 265 14.20 23.50 28.22
CA GLY A 265 13.00 23.54 29.04
C GLY A 265 11.85 24.36 28.45
N GLU A 266 12.03 24.94 27.29
CA GLU A 266 11.01 25.73 26.59
C GLU A 266 9.98 24.84 25.91
N ARG A 267 8.74 25.30 25.77
CA ARG A 267 7.72 24.67 24.97
C ARG A 267 7.87 25.10 23.52
N ARG A 268 8.07 24.09 22.64
CA ARG A 268 8.17 24.30 21.19
C ARG A 268 7.08 23.49 20.47
N ARG A 269 6.72 23.91 19.27
CA ARG A 269 5.77 23.20 18.42
C ARG A 269 6.51 22.25 17.51
N PRO A 270 6.07 20.98 17.41
CA PRO A 270 6.64 20.07 16.42
C PRO A 270 6.16 20.44 15.01
N TRP A 271 6.98 20.18 14.00
CA TRP A 271 6.48 20.00 12.63
C TRP A 271 6.04 18.57 12.42
N ILE A 272 5.17 18.36 11.43
CA ILE A 272 4.59 17.04 11.20
C ILE A 272 4.85 16.62 9.75
N ILE A 273 5.45 15.43 9.57
CA ILE A 273 5.66 14.86 8.25
C ILE A 273 4.62 13.76 8.08
N HIS A 274 3.75 13.90 7.08
CA HIS A 274 2.81 12.87 6.65
C HIS A 274 3.45 12.05 5.54
N ARG A 275 3.34 10.73 5.59
CA ARG A 275 3.87 9.88 4.52
C ARG A 275 3.00 8.64 4.29
N ALA A 276 2.91 8.22 3.05
CA ALA A 276 2.21 7.01 2.64
C ALA A 276 2.97 6.34 1.48
N PRO A 277 3.99 5.47 1.74
CA PRO A 277 4.82 4.83 0.71
C PRO A 277 4.05 3.97 -0.27
N LEU A 278 2.99 3.30 0.19
CA LEU A 278 2.06 2.56 -0.67
C LEU A 278 0.81 3.37 -1.04
N GLY A 279 0.73 4.64 -0.62
CA GLY A 279 -0.50 5.42 -0.77
C GLY A 279 -1.69 4.70 -0.14
N SER A 280 -2.65 4.26 -0.95
CA SER A 280 -3.70 3.32 -0.53
C SER A 280 -3.45 1.93 -1.10
N HIS A 281 -3.83 0.89 -0.35
CA HIS A 281 -3.76 -0.51 -0.81
C HIS A 281 -4.49 -0.70 -2.13
N GLU A 282 -5.66 -0.08 -2.27
CA GLU A 282 -6.50 -0.19 -3.45
C GLU A 282 -5.73 0.28 -4.70
N ARG A 283 -5.27 1.52 -4.70
CA ARG A 283 -4.53 2.08 -5.84
C ARG A 283 -3.21 1.36 -6.07
N PHE A 284 -2.49 1.03 -5.02
CA PHE A 284 -1.20 0.35 -5.14
C PHE A 284 -1.33 -1.05 -5.74
N VAL A 285 -2.34 -1.82 -5.31
CA VAL A 285 -2.65 -3.13 -5.90
C VAL A 285 -3.07 -3.00 -7.36
N ALA A 286 -3.91 -2.00 -7.71
CA ALA A 286 -4.25 -1.75 -9.10
C ALA A 286 -3.01 -1.54 -9.97
N ILE A 287 -2.08 -0.70 -9.53
CA ILE A 287 -0.82 -0.42 -10.22
C ILE A 287 0.04 -1.68 -10.34
N LEU A 288 0.21 -2.44 -9.26
CA LEU A 288 0.96 -3.71 -9.29
C LEU A 288 0.37 -4.70 -10.29
N LEU A 289 -0.95 -4.84 -10.34
CA LEU A 289 -1.63 -5.73 -11.28
C LEU A 289 -1.42 -5.27 -12.74
N GLU A 290 -1.55 -3.98 -13.03
CA GLU A 290 -1.36 -3.46 -14.39
C GLU A 290 0.12 -3.57 -14.84
N MET A 291 1.07 -3.20 -13.99
CA MET A 291 2.50 -3.26 -14.32
C MET A 291 3.03 -4.68 -14.51
N SER A 292 2.53 -5.63 -13.71
CA SER A 292 2.95 -7.04 -13.80
C SER A 292 2.08 -7.89 -14.72
N ALA A 293 1.00 -7.33 -15.30
CA ALA A 293 -0.09 -8.08 -15.94
C ALA A 293 -0.63 -9.19 -15.00
N GLY A 294 -0.70 -8.90 -13.69
CA GLY A 294 -1.13 -9.81 -12.64
C GLY A 294 -0.10 -10.87 -12.23
N ARG A 295 1.11 -10.87 -12.81
CA ARG A 295 2.18 -11.82 -12.49
C ARG A 295 3.06 -11.28 -11.36
N LEU A 296 2.50 -11.32 -10.17
CA LEU A 296 3.13 -10.82 -8.97
C LEU A 296 4.39 -11.61 -8.58
N PRO A 297 5.35 -11.01 -7.85
CA PRO A 297 6.43 -11.73 -7.20
C PRO A 297 5.89 -12.88 -6.33
N GLY A 298 6.65 -13.96 -6.21
CA GLY A 298 6.16 -15.19 -5.55
C GLY A 298 5.68 -14.99 -4.12
N TRP A 299 6.32 -14.09 -3.35
CA TRP A 299 5.89 -13.78 -2.00
C TRP A 299 4.54 -13.03 -1.94
N LEU A 300 4.19 -12.27 -3.00
CA LEU A 300 2.89 -11.59 -3.14
C LEU A 300 1.84 -12.44 -3.85
N ALA A 301 2.24 -13.46 -4.64
CA ALA A 301 1.32 -14.24 -5.45
C ALA A 301 0.28 -14.96 -4.58
N PRO A 302 -1.04 -14.75 -4.79
CA PRO A 302 -2.08 -15.45 -4.03
C PRO A 302 -1.98 -16.96 -4.16
N VAL A 303 -1.69 -17.44 -5.36
CA VAL A 303 -1.42 -18.85 -5.66
C VAL A 303 0.06 -18.98 -5.98
N GLN A 304 0.81 -19.63 -5.10
CA GLN A 304 2.24 -19.88 -5.31
C GLN A 304 2.51 -21.16 -6.08
N LEU A 305 1.68 -22.16 -5.90
CA LEU A 305 1.72 -23.38 -6.70
C LEU A 305 0.30 -23.80 -7.09
N ALA A 306 0.07 -24.01 -8.38
CA ALA A 306 -1.14 -24.65 -8.87
C ALA A 306 -0.84 -26.10 -9.26
N ILE A 307 -1.60 -27.06 -8.73
CA ILE A 307 -1.46 -28.48 -9.02
C ILE A 307 -2.67 -28.96 -9.83
N LEU A 308 -2.42 -29.52 -11.00
CA LEU A 308 -3.43 -30.06 -11.91
C LEU A 308 -3.33 -31.60 -11.97
N PRO A 309 -4.12 -32.38 -11.21
CA PRO A 309 -4.22 -33.80 -11.40
C PRO A 309 -4.94 -34.11 -12.73
N MET A 310 -4.38 -35.00 -13.58
CA MET A 310 -4.96 -35.28 -14.87
C MET A 310 -6.27 -36.08 -14.77
N SER A 311 -6.35 -36.97 -13.78
CA SER A 311 -7.54 -37.79 -13.50
C SER A 311 -7.79 -37.93 -11.99
N GLU A 312 -8.83 -38.61 -11.61
CA GLU A 312 -9.14 -38.94 -10.22
C GLU A 312 -8.04 -39.78 -9.55
N ALA A 313 -7.36 -40.64 -10.32
CA ALA A 313 -6.28 -41.49 -9.80
C ALA A 313 -5.07 -40.68 -9.27
N GLU A 314 -4.80 -39.53 -9.85
CA GLU A 314 -3.72 -38.63 -9.44
C GLU A 314 -4.13 -37.61 -8.33
N ARG A 315 -5.43 -37.50 -8.06
CA ARG A 315 -5.97 -36.53 -7.08
C ARG A 315 -5.39 -36.76 -5.69
N SER A 316 -5.30 -38.01 -5.24
CA SER A 316 -4.77 -38.30 -3.90
C SER A 316 -3.31 -37.81 -3.72
N LEU A 317 -2.46 -37.96 -4.74
CA LEU A 317 -1.10 -37.47 -4.73
C LEU A 317 -1.07 -35.92 -4.71
N ALA A 318 -1.91 -35.29 -5.56
CA ALA A 318 -2.01 -33.83 -5.63
C ALA A 318 -2.46 -33.22 -4.29
N GLU A 319 -3.45 -33.80 -3.61
CA GLU A 319 -3.95 -33.35 -2.31
C GLU A 319 -2.91 -33.60 -1.19
N ALA A 320 -2.24 -34.74 -1.19
CA ALA A 320 -1.17 -35.02 -0.23
C ALA A 320 0.00 -34.02 -0.37
N LEU A 321 0.41 -33.74 -1.60
CA LEU A 321 1.43 -32.75 -1.90
C LEU A 321 1.02 -31.35 -1.48
N ALA A 322 -0.23 -30.96 -1.74
CA ALA A 322 -0.76 -29.68 -1.32
C ALA A 322 -0.78 -29.56 0.21
N ALA A 323 -1.19 -30.60 0.93
CA ALA A 323 -1.22 -30.63 2.40
C ALA A 323 0.19 -30.46 3.00
N ASP A 324 1.19 -31.17 2.48
CA ASP A 324 2.59 -31.01 2.92
C ASP A 324 3.11 -29.58 2.68
N LEU A 325 2.88 -29.04 1.48
CA LEU A 325 3.32 -27.71 1.14
C LEU A 325 2.58 -26.60 1.95
N HIS A 326 1.30 -26.80 2.26
CA HIS A 326 0.55 -25.91 3.14
C HIS A 326 1.16 -25.87 4.55
N GLN A 327 1.57 -27.00 5.10
CA GLN A 327 2.27 -27.05 6.40
C GLN A 327 3.60 -26.28 6.39
N LYS A 328 4.25 -26.19 5.23
CA LYS A 328 5.46 -25.41 4.98
C LYS A 328 5.17 -23.92 4.62
N GLY A 329 3.91 -23.48 4.70
CA GLY A 329 3.49 -22.11 4.47
C GLY A 329 3.34 -21.72 2.98
N VAL A 330 3.32 -22.67 2.05
CA VAL A 330 3.11 -22.41 0.62
C VAL A 330 1.60 -22.30 0.33
N ARG A 331 1.20 -21.28 -0.40
CA ARG A 331 -0.19 -21.12 -0.89
C ARG A 331 -0.40 -21.97 -2.13
N VAL A 332 -1.00 -23.14 -1.95
CA VAL A 332 -1.23 -24.14 -3.00
C VAL A 332 -2.70 -24.19 -3.39
N GLN A 333 -2.97 -24.28 -4.68
CA GLN A 333 -4.30 -24.57 -5.20
C GLN A 333 -4.29 -25.86 -6.02
N VAL A 334 -5.09 -26.86 -5.60
CA VAL A 334 -5.33 -28.05 -6.39
C VAL A 334 -6.56 -27.82 -7.26
N ASP A 335 -6.43 -28.06 -8.56
CA ASP A 335 -7.57 -27.97 -9.46
C ASP A 335 -8.52 -29.17 -9.26
N ARG A 336 -9.74 -28.83 -8.88
CA ARG A 336 -10.84 -29.78 -8.65
C ARG A 336 -11.94 -29.69 -9.71
N SER A 337 -11.72 -28.86 -10.73
CA SER A 337 -12.74 -28.62 -11.75
C SER A 337 -12.95 -29.83 -12.65
N LEU A 338 -14.18 -29.95 -13.18
CA LEU A 338 -14.54 -30.93 -14.18
C LEU A 338 -14.36 -30.33 -15.58
N GLY A 339 -13.93 -31.11 -16.53
CA GLY A 339 -13.80 -30.69 -17.92
C GLY A 339 -12.54 -31.19 -18.61
N SER A 340 -12.36 -30.75 -19.86
CA SER A 340 -11.16 -31.11 -20.63
C SER A 340 -9.90 -30.47 -20.04
N LEU A 341 -8.76 -31.12 -20.16
CA LEU A 341 -7.46 -30.66 -19.73
C LEU A 341 -7.19 -29.22 -20.20
N GLY A 342 -7.47 -28.91 -21.47
CA GLY A 342 -7.25 -27.59 -22.04
C GLY A 342 -8.14 -26.50 -21.40
N LYS A 343 -9.36 -26.80 -20.97
CA LYS A 343 -10.22 -25.88 -20.23
C LYS A 343 -9.65 -25.63 -18.82
N ARG A 344 -9.28 -26.68 -18.12
CA ARG A 344 -8.73 -26.65 -16.76
C ARG A 344 -7.41 -25.89 -16.73
N LEU A 345 -6.52 -26.11 -17.68
CA LEU A 345 -5.28 -25.33 -17.81
C LEU A 345 -5.55 -23.83 -18.03
N ARG A 346 -6.53 -23.47 -18.87
CA ARG A 346 -6.89 -22.07 -19.09
C ARG A 346 -7.39 -21.39 -17.82
N GLU A 347 -8.21 -22.06 -17.01
CA GLU A 347 -8.68 -21.50 -15.73
C GLU A 347 -7.52 -21.34 -14.75
N LEU A 348 -6.59 -22.27 -14.65
CA LEU A 348 -5.38 -22.11 -13.84
C LEU A 348 -4.48 -20.97 -14.34
N HIS A 349 -4.38 -20.75 -15.64
CA HIS A 349 -3.64 -19.62 -16.20
C HIS A 349 -4.19 -18.26 -15.79
N LYS A 350 -5.51 -18.14 -15.61
CA LYS A 350 -6.15 -16.91 -15.16
C LYS A 350 -5.73 -16.52 -13.73
N LEU A 351 -5.44 -17.50 -12.89
CA LEU A 351 -4.96 -17.28 -11.52
C LEU A 351 -3.51 -16.73 -11.45
N ARG A 352 -2.76 -16.82 -12.56
CA ARG A 352 -1.36 -16.40 -12.68
C ARG A 352 -0.47 -16.91 -11.53
N PRO A 353 -0.47 -18.24 -11.27
CA PRO A 353 0.34 -18.79 -10.18
C PRO A 353 1.83 -18.52 -10.44
N LEU A 354 2.63 -18.50 -9.37
CA LEU A 354 4.09 -18.43 -9.49
C LEU A 354 4.64 -19.64 -10.24
N ALA A 355 4.14 -20.83 -9.89
CA ALA A 355 4.50 -22.08 -10.56
C ALA A 355 3.28 -22.99 -10.68
N ARG A 356 3.37 -23.97 -11.59
CA ARG A 356 2.37 -25.02 -11.74
C ARG A 356 3.01 -26.37 -11.93
N VAL A 357 2.24 -27.42 -11.59
CA VAL A 357 2.59 -28.83 -11.77
C VAL A 357 1.39 -29.56 -12.37
N VAL A 358 1.60 -30.32 -13.41
CA VAL A 358 0.63 -31.28 -13.92
C VAL A 358 1.01 -32.65 -13.37
N VAL A 359 0.06 -33.35 -12.76
CA VAL A 359 0.26 -34.69 -12.20
C VAL A 359 -0.53 -35.69 -13.02
N GLY A 360 0.18 -36.45 -13.82
CA GLY A 360 -0.35 -37.57 -14.57
C GLY A 360 0.14 -38.92 -14.03
N GLN A 361 -0.13 -39.99 -14.75
CA GLN A 361 0.29 -41.34 -14.37
C GLN A 361 1.81 -41.43 -14.18
N LYS A 362 2.59 -40.88 -15.13
CA LYS A 362 4.05 -40.87 -15.07
C LYS A 362 4.59 -40.20 -13.76
N GLU A 363 4.07 -39.02 -13.43
CA GLU A 363 4.47 -38.28 -12.23
C GLU A 363 4.07 -39.03 -10.95
N ARG A 364 2.91 -39.68 -10.95
CA ARG A 364 2.46 -40.51 -9.84
C ARG A 364 3.35 -41.74 -9.61
N GLU A 365 3.79 -42.41 -10.69
CA GLU A 365 4.62 -43.61 -10.60
C GLU A 365 6.09 -43.29 -10.29
N SER A 366 6.63 -42.23 -10.89
CA SER A 366 8.03 -41.85 -10.71
C SER A 366 8.30 -40.93 -9.51
N LEU A 367 7.26 -40.31 -8.95
CA LEU A 367 7.34 -39.24 -7.94
C LEU A 367 8.25 -38.08 -8.38
N ARG A 368 8.35 -37.86 -9.68
CA ARG A 368 9.06 -36.75 -10.30
C ARG A 368 8.10 -35.89 -11.10
N VAL A 369 8.26 -34.59 -11.05
CA VAL A 369 7.36 -33.60 -11.66
C VAL A 369 8.14 -32.56 -12.43
N GLY A 370 7.53 -32.02 -13.48
CA GLY A 370 7.96 -30.78 -14.11
C GLY A 370 7.33 -29.59 -13.38
N LEU A 371 8.11 -28.90 -12.58
CA LEU A 371 7.72 -27.65 -11.93
C LEU A 371 7.88 -26.52 -12.94
N GLU A 372 6.77 -26.06 -13.48
CA GLU A 372 6.75 -25.04 -14.52
C GLU A 372 6.61 -23.65 -13.92
N PHE A 373 7.66 -22.86 -13.99
CA PHE A 373 7.65 -21.41 -13.79
C PHE A 373 7.35 -20.71 -15.11
N ARG A 374 7.27 -19.39 -15.08
CA ARG A 374 6.98 -18.59 -16.29
C ARG A 374 7.94 -18.88 -17.44
N ASP A 375 9.22 -18.94 -17.16
CA ASP A 375 10.29 -18.91 -18.15
C ASP A 375 11.10 -20.22 -18.19
N VAL A 376 10.82 -21.16 -17.29
CA VAL A 376 11.60 -22.39 -17.16
C VAL A 376 10.78 -23.52 -16.55
N VAL A 377 11.03 -24.74 -17.01
CA VAL A 377 10.53 -25.97 -16.37
C VAL A 377 11.72 -26.63 -15.65
N VAL A 378 11.52 -26.94 -14.39
CA VAL A 378 12.51 -27.60 -13.53
C VAL A 378 12.03 -28.98 -13.16
N GLU A 379 12.71 -30.03 -13.65
CA GLU A 379 12.43 -31.42 -13.25
C GLU A 379 12.97 -31.66 -11.83
N CYS A 380 12.09 -32.11 -10.93
CA CYS A 380 12.47 -32.39 -9.55
C CYS A 380 11.62 -33.52 -8.94
N GLY A 381 12.06 -34.09 -7.82
CA GLY A 381 11.23 -34.93 -6.97
C GLY A 381 10.09 -34.16 -6.34
N VAL A 382 8.98 -34.81 -6.02
CA VAL A 382 7.85 -34.19 -5.32
C VAL A 382 8.26 -33.62 -3.96
N ASP A 383 9.20 -34.23 -3.29
CA ASP A 383 9.81 -33.82 -2.01
C ASP A 383 10.74 -32.61 -2.15
N GLU A 384 11.24 -32.32 -3.35
CA GLU A 384 12.14 -31.19 -3.63
C GLU A 384 11.39 -29.90 -4.00
N ILE A 385 10.09 -29.95 -4.29
CA ILE A 385 9.30 -28.80 -4.76
C ILE A 385 9.45 -27.59 -3.83
N PHE A 386 9.34 -27.79 -2.51
CA PHE A 386 9.48 -26.71 -1.54
C PHE A 386 10.83 -26.01 -1.67
N VAL A 387 11.93 -26.76 -1.79
CA VAL A 387 13.29 -26.22 -1.93
C VAL A 387 13.42 -25.39 -3.21
N LYS A 388 12.78 -25.82 -4.31
CA LYS A 388 12.78 -25.07 -5.57
C LYS A 388 11.93 -23.81 -5.55
N LEU A 389 10.92 -23.74 -4.68
CA LEU A 389 10.07 -22.56 -4.50
C LEU A 389 10.64 -21.55 -3.51
N GLN A 390 11.26 -22.00 -2.41
CA GLN A 390 11.52 -21.20 -1.21
C GLN A 390 12.23 -19.87 -1.45
N GLU A 391 13.19 -19.79 -2.37
CA GLU A 391 13.90 -18.55 -2.68
C GLU A 391 12.98 -17.47 -3.29
N ARG A 392 11.96 -17.91 -4.08
CA ARG A 392 10.97 -17.04 -4.71
C ARG A 392 9.82 -16.66 -3.78
N LEU A 393 9.69 -17.38 -2.65
CA LEU A 393 8.60 -17.17 -1.69
C LEU A 393 8.94 -16.15 -0.60
N ARG A 394 10.22 -15.80 -0.45
CA ARG A 394 10.66 -14.86 0.58
C ARG A 394 10.40 -13.41 0.17
N PRO A 395 9.80 -12.60 1.06
CA PRO A 395 9.79 -11.16 0.87
C PRO A 395 11.23 -10.65 0.74
N PRO A 396 11.50 -9.64 -0.07
CA PRO A 396 12.84 -9.10 -0.28
C PRO A 396 13.28 -8.19 0.89
N LEU A 397 13.23 -8.70 2.12
CA LEU A 397 13.61 -7.98 3.33
C LEU A 397 15.11 -8.08 3.64
N ASP A 398 15.78 -9.12 3.13
CA ASP A 398 17.17 -9.47 3.42
C ASP A 398 18.06 -9.43 2.15
N LEU A 399 17.65 -8.67 1.15
CA LEU A 399 18.57 -8.34 0.05
C LEU A 399 19.70 -7.52 0.67
N GLY A 400 20.89 -8.14 0.81
CA GLY A 400 22.10 -7.46 1.30
C GLY A 400 22.29 -6.13 0.57
N ASP A 401 22.82 -5.18 1.31
CA ASP A 401 23.18 -3.85 0.84
C ASP A 401 24.14 -3.90 -0.34
#